data_9f68c2fbbdfae98af045a358bca4dfbe
#
_entry.id   9f68c2fbbdfae98af045a358bca4dfbe
#
_cell.length_a   1.000
_cell.length_b   1.000
_cell.length_c   1.000
_cell.angle_alpha   90.00
_cell.angle_beta   90.00
_cell.angle_gamma   90.00
#
_symmetry.space_group_name_H-M   'P 1'
#
loop_
_entity.id
_entity.type
_entity.pdbx_description
1 polymer ?
#
loop_
_entity_poly.entity_id
_entity_poly.type
_entity_poly.pdbx_seq_one_letter_code
_entity_poly.pdbx_strand_id
1 'polypeptide(L)'
;MSNHVHLLLKVEKEDIDLIIKRVASSYVYWYNWKYKRNGHLFQDRFKSEPVENDSYFLTVVRYIHQNPLKAGVCKSIDGYNFSSYNEYVKKADLVDTDFCLGIIDKEQFLDFNNEYNEDVCLEIEKDNFRLTDDEAREIIFKISKCRTITQFQNLNIDKRDKCLKLLRVNGLSIRQISRLTGIGFNVVRKF
;
A
#
# COMPACT_ATOMS: atom_id res chain seq x y z
N MET A 1 7.94 2.82 -4.35
CA MET A 1 6.57 2.33 -4.68
C MET A 1 5.71 3.52 -5.03
N SER A 2 4.69 3.36 -5.84
CA SER A 2 3.88 4.50 -6.32
C SER A 2 2.86 5.01 -5.29
N ASN A 3 2.45 4.18 -4.33
CA ASN A 3 1.30 4.43 -3.45
C ASN A 3 1.53 4.17 -1.96
N HIS A 4 2.70 3.63 -1.57
CA HIS A 4 3.05 3.41 -0.17
C HIS A 4 4.57 3.43 0.03
N VAL A 5 5.00 3.54 1.29
CA VAL A 5 6.41 3.58 1.71
C VAL A 5 6.61 2.50 2.75
N HIS A 6 7.71 1.76 2.64
CA HIS A 6 8.22 0.87 3.68
C HIS A 6 9.34 1.58 4.42
N LEU A 7 9.30 1.55 5.73
CA LEU A 7 10.31 2.13 6.60
C LEU A 7 10.72 1.09 7.63
N LEU A 8 12.02 0.93 7.83
CA LEU A 8 12.58 0.21 8.97
C LEU A 8 13.17 1.25 9.91
N LEU A 9 12.63 1.35 11.12
CA LEU A 9 12.96 2.39 12.08
C LEU A 9 13.42 1.80 13.40
N LYS A 10 14.52 2.29 13.93
CA LYS A 10 14.92 2.06 15.32
C LYS A 10 14.39 3.21 16.16
N VAL A 11 13.60 2.87 17.16
CA VAL A 11 12.96 3.83 18.06
C VAL A 11 13.57 3.67 19.45
N GLU A 12 14.08 4.76 20.05
CA GLU A 12 14.74 4.72 21.35
C GLU A 12 13.94 5.41 22.46
N LYS A 13 13.46 6.63 22.24
CA LYS A 13 12.87 7.48 23.29
C LYS A 13 11.45 7.92 23.02
N GLU A 14 11.06 8.00 21.77
CA GLU A 14 9.75 8.49 21.37
C GLU A 14 8.89 7.36 20.80
N ASP A 15 7.59 7.43 21.02
CA ASP A 15 6.66 6.49 20.43
C ASP A 15 6.63 6.62 18.89
N ILE A 16 6.62 5.49 18.23
CA ILE A 16 6.58 5.41 16.75
C ILE A 16 5.41 6.21 16.17
N ASP A 17 4.26 6.23 16.86
CA ASP A 17 3.07 7.01 16.45
C ASP A 17 3.37 8.50 16.34
N LEU A 18 4.14 9.05 17.28
CA LEU A 18 4.51 10.47 17.26
C LEU A 18 5.51 10.79 16.15
N ILE A 19 6.46 9.90 15.93
CA ILE A 19 7.47 10.05 14.86
C ILE A 19 6.76 10.04 13.51
N ILE A 20 5.97 9.00 13.23
CA ILE A 20 5.27 8.87 11.95
C ILE A 20 4.26 10.00 11.74
N LYS A 21 3.53 10.40 12.79
CA LYS A 21 2.62 11.54 12.73
C LYS A 21 3.31 12.84 12.30
N ARG A 22 4.50 13.14 12.86
CA ARG A 22 5.26 14.34 12.48
C ARG A 22 5.75 14.28 11.04
N VAL A 23 6.38 13.18 10.65
CA VAL A 23 6.89 12.99 9.29
C VAL A 23 5.76 13.06 8.27
N ALA A 24 4.67 12.31 8.50
CA ALA A 24 3.53 12.28 7.58
C ALA A 24 2.85 13.66 7.48
N SER A 25 2.63 14.35 8.60
CA SER A 25 2.00 15.68 8.59
C SER A 25 2.85 16.70 7.84
N SER A 26 4.16 16.71 8.06
CA SER A 26 5.11 17.60 7.35
C SER A 26 5.10 17.32 5.84
N TYR A 27 5.11 16.04 5.46
CA TYR A 27 5.05 15.64 4.06
C TYR A 27 3.72 16.02 3.39
N VAL A 28 2.59 15.79 4.07
CA VAL A 28 1.25 16.19 3.56
C VAL A 28 1.16 17.69 3.35
N TYR A 29 1.67 18.49 4.30
CA TYR A 29 1.70 19.94 4.16
C TYR A 29 2.50 20.38 2.93
N TRP A 30 3.74 19.88 2.79
CA TRP A 30 4.59 20.16 1.64
C TRP A 30 3.95 19.70 0.32
N TYR A 31 3.41 18.50 0.28
CA TYR A 31 2.79 17.92 -0.92
C TYR A 31 1.57 18.74 -1.37
N ASN A 32 0.67 19.06 -0.44
CA ASN A 32 -0.51 19.85 -0.74
C ASN A 32 -0.14 21.27 -1.23
N TRP A 33 0.86 21.89 -0.60
CA TRP A 33 1.37 23.17 -1.05
C TRP A 33 1.97 23.10 -2.46
N LYS A 34 2.86 22.13 -2.70
CA LYS A 34 3.55 21.96 -3.99
C LYS A 34 2.58 21.69 -5.14
N TYR A 35 1.58 20.86 -4.91
CA TYR A 35 0.63 20.44 -5.94
C TYR A 35 -0.72 21.15 -5.88
N LYS A 36 -0.82 22.22 -5.09
CA LYS A 36 -2.04 23.05 -4.91
C LYS A 36 -3.28 22.20 -4.60
N ARG A 37 -3.12 21.22 -3.70
CA ARG A 37 -4.18 20.30 -3.27
C ARG A 37 -4.63 20.63 -1.85
N ASN A 38 -5.85 20.18 -1.52
CA ASN A 38 -6.39 20.19 -0.17
C ASN A 38 -6.86 18.79 0.21
N GLY A 39 -6.84 18.47 1.51
CA GLY A 39 -7.35 17.23 2.06
C GLY A 39 -6.29 16.18 2.33
N HIS A 40 -6.75 14.96 2.59
CA HIS A 40 -5.90 13.84 3.00
C HIS A 40 -5.02 13.34 1.84
N LEU A 41 -3.77 13.01 2.15
CA LEU A 41 -2.85 12.32 1.24
C LEU A 41 -2.81 10.83 1.57
N PHE A 42 -2.68 10.48 2.85
CA PHE A 42 -2.72 9.11 3.31
C PHE A 42 -4.15 8.67 3.62
N GLN A 43 -4.52 7.47 3.19
CA GLN A 43 -5.88 6.96 3.36
C GLN A 43 -6.16 6.47 4.78
N ASP A 44 -5.20 5.74 5.34
CA ASP A 44 -5.35 5.08 6.64
C ASP A 44 -4.12 5.34 7.52
N ARG A 45 -4.15 4.83 8.75
CA ARG A 45 -3.00 4.84 9.64
C ARG A 45 -1.92 3.93 9.10
N PHE A 46 -0.66 4.19 9.48
CA PHE A 46 0.44 3.27 9.20
C PHE A 46 0.19 1.92 9.90
N LYS A 47 0.76 0.88 9.34
CA LYS A 47 0.85 -0.45 9.96
C LYS A 47 2.28 -0.65 10.43
N SER A 48 2.47 -1.30 11.55
CA SER A 48 3.80 -1.60 12.08
C SER A 48 3.88 -3.03 12.57
N GLU A 49 5.06 -3.59 12.48
CA GLU A 49 5.43 -4.90 12.94
C GLU A 49 6.77 -4.80 13.69
N PRO A 50 6.91 -5.41 14.86
CA PRO A 50 8.18 -5.40 15.58
C PRO A 50 9.19 -6.32 14.91
N VAL A 51 10.45 -5.87 14.84
CA VAL A 51 11.59 -6.65 14.36
C VAL A 51 12.42 -7.01 15.57
N GLU A 52 12.34 -8.27 16.00
CA GLU A 52 12.84 -8.71 17.32
C GLU A 52 14.20 -9.42 17.28
N ASN A 53 14.71 -9.74 16.10
CA ASN A 53 15.99 -10.43 15.96
C ASN A 53 16.70 -10.10 14.64
N ASP A 54 18.02 -10.34 14.61
CA ASP A 54 18.89 -9.99 13.49
C ASP A 54 18.53 -10.72 12.19
N SER A 55 18.12 -11.99 12.25
CA SER A 55 17.72 -12.76 11.08
C SER A 55 16.49 -12.15 10.42
N TYR A 56 15.49 -11.79 11.22
CA TYR A 56 14.28 -11.14 10.71
C TYR A 56 14.58 -9.71 10.24
N PHE A 57 15.48 -8.99 10.93
CA PHE A 57 15.95 -7.69 10.49
C PHE A 57 16.53 -7.75 9.07
N LEU A 58 17.44 -8.66 8.79
CA LEU A 58 18.02 -8.84 7.46
C LEU A 58 16.96 -9.21 6.42
N THR A 59 16.00 -10.06 6.78
CA THR A 59 14.88 -10.43 5.91
C THR A 59 14.04 -9.19 5.55
N VAL A 60 13.72 -8.33 6.52
CA VAL A 60 12.97 -7.09 6.29
C VAL A 60 13.76 -6.11 5.42
N VAL A 61 15.07 -5.96 5.64
CA VAL A 61 15.94 -5.12 4.80
C VAL A 61 15.90 -5.61 3.34
N ARG A 62 16.11 -6.91 3.10
CA ARG A 62 16.02 -7.50 1.77
C ARG A 62 14.64 -7.32 1.15
N TYR A 63 13.59 -7.56 1.90
CA TYR A 63 12.22 -7.36 1.45
C TYR A 63 11.98 -5.93 0.96
N ILE A 64 12.40 -4.92 1.75
CA ILE A 64 12.26 -3.50 1.37
C ILE A 64 13.03 -3.19 0.09
N HIS A 65 14.26 -3.69 -0.04
CA HIS A 65 15.11 -3.43 -1.19
C HIS A 65 14.59 -4.10 -2.46
N GLN A 66 14.08 -5.32 -2.37
CA GLN A 66 13.56 -6.07 -3.53
C GLN A 66 12.13 -5.67 -3.91
N ASN A 67 11.38 -5.03 -3.03
CA ASN A 67 9.99 -4.70 -3.26
C ASN A 67 9.73 -3.90 -4.56
N PRO A 68 10.51 -2.84 -4.91
CA PRO A 68 10.36 -2.14 -6.19
C PRO A 68 10.60 -3.05 -7.41
N LEU A 69 11.55 -4.00 -7.31
CA LEU A 69 11.84 -4.96 -8.37
C LEU A 69 10.70 -5.98 -8.52
N LYS A 70 10.24 -6.57 -7.41
CA LYS A 70 9.09 -7.51 -7.38
C LYS A 70 7.79 -6.83 -7.88
N ALA A 71 7.63 -5.53 -7.64
CA ALA A 71 6.51 -4.75 -8.13
C ALA A 71 6.65 -4.27 -9.60
N GLY A 72 7.75 -4.60 -10.29
CA GLY A 72 7.99 -4.21 -11.68
C GLY A 72 8.26 -2.71 -11.88
N VAL A 73 8.57 -1.97 -10.80
CA VAL A 73 8.87 -0.53 -10.85
C VAL A 73 10.26 -0.25 -11.41
N CYS A 74 11.19 -1.17 -11.21
CA CYS A 74 12.56 -1.11 -11.72
C CYS A 74 13.00 -2.48 -12.24
N LYS A 75 14.12 -2.52 -12.96
CA LYS A 75 14.69 -3.76 -13.55
C LYS A 75 15.79 -4.38 -12.70
N SER A 76 16.33 -3.65 -11.74
CA SER A 76 17.37 -4.08 -10.81
C SER A 76 17.19 -3.39 -9.46
N ILE A 77 17.75 -3.96 -8.38
CA ILE A 77 17.59 -3.44 -7.03
C ILE A 77 18.18 -2.03 -6.90
N ASP A 78 19.32 -1.78 -7.54
CA ASP A 78 20.00 -0.49 -7.57
C ASP A 78 19.34 0.55 -8.47
N GLY A 79 18.43 0.12 -9.35
CA GLY A 79 17.73 0.97 -10.31
C GLY A 79 16.61 1.84 -9.71
N TYR A 80 16.29 1.68 -8.43
CA TYR A 80 15.26 2.47 -7.78
C TYR A 80 15.88 3.54 -6.86
N ASN A 81 15.84 4.79 -7.29
CA ASN A 81 16.49 5.92 -6.60
C ASN A 81 15.93 6.25 -5.21
N PHE A 82 14.75 5.78 -4.86
CA PHE A 82 14.11 6.02 -3.56
C PHE A 82 14.21 4.80 -2.63
N SER A 83 15.24 3.96 -2.83
CA SER A 83 15.60 2.84 -1.97
C SER A 83 16.87 3.15 -1.18
N SER A 84 16.91 2.70 0.06
CA SER A 84 18.11 2.73 0.88
C SER A 84 19.24 1.83 0.36
N TYR A 85 18.98 0.89 -0.55
CA TYR A 85 19.98 -0.03 -1.09
C TYR A 85 21.24 0.69 -1.60
N ASN A 86 21.05 1.79 -2.33
CA ASN A 86 22.18 2.54 -2.89
C ASN A 86 23.08 3.19 -1.81
N GLU A 87 22.58 3.43 -0.61
CA GLU A 87 23.38 3.97 0.50
C GLU A 87 24.29 2.90 1.12
N TYR A 88 23.89 1.64 1.13
CA TYR A 88 24.74 0.51 1.51
C TYR A 88 25.86 0.27 0.50
N VAL A 89 25.58 0.48 -0.80
CA VAL A 89 26.57 0.22 -1.86
C VAL A 89 27.56 1.35 -2.01
N LYS A 90 27.10 2.61 -1.96
CA LYS A 90 27.88 3.82 -2.28
C LYS A 90 28.34 4.54 -1.02
N LYS A 91 27.50 5.45 -0.54
CA LYS A 91 27.75 6.29 0.63
C LYS A 91 26.45 6.49 1.37
N ALA A 92 26.46 6.23 2.66
CA ALA A 92 25.35 6.53 3.56
C ALA A 92 25.21 8.05 3.74
N ASP A 93 23.96 8.53 3.69
CA ASP A 93 23.57 9.92 3.92
C ASP A 93 22.45 10.00 4.96
N LEU A 94 21.37 9.27 4.73
CA LEU A 94 20.18 9.25 5.57
C LEU A 94 20.07 7.97 6.40
N VAL A 95 20.61 6.86 5.90
CA VAL A 95 20.40 5.52 6.46
C VAL A 95 21.52 5.16 7.42
N ASP A 96 21.15 4.64 8.60
CA ASP A 96 22.09 3.97 9.49
C ASP A 96 22.46 2.60 8.90
N THR A 97 23.56 2.56 8.18
CA THR A 97 24.06 1.34 7.54
C THR A 97 24.91 0.50 8.48
N ASP A 98 25.46 1.10 9.54
CA ASP A 98 26.44 0.46 10.42
C ASP A 98 25.83 -0.70 11.20
N PHE A 99 24.61 -0.57 11.64
CA PHE A 99 23.91 -1.64 12.33
C PHE A 99 23.77 -2.90 11.45
N CYS A 100 23.32 -2.73 10.21
CA CYS A 100 23.16 -3.85 9.27
C CYS A 100 24.53 -4.46 8.91
N LEU A 101 25.52 -3.63 8.59
CA LEU A 101 26.84 -4.08 8.19
C LEU A 101 27.67 -4.61 9.38
N GLY A 102 27.21 -4.42 10.60
CA GLY A 102 27.71 -5.09 11.80
C GLY A 102 27.22 -6.53 11.96
N ILE A 103 26.10 -6.88 11.32
CA ILE A 103 25.54 -8.24 11.33
C ILE A 103 26.06 -9.06 10.14
N ILE A 104 26.18 -8.44 8.97
CA ILE A 104 26.58 -9.08 7.72
C ILE A 104 27.58 -8.18 6.99
N ASP A 105 28.67 -8.75 6.46
CA ASP A 105 29.63 -7.97 5.70
C ASP A 105 29.05 -7.49 4.35
N LYS A 106 29.74 -6.53 3.72
CA LYS A 106 29.22 -5.89 2.51
C LYS A 106 29.06 -6.83 1.32
N GLU A 107 29.96 -7.81 1.14
CA GLU A 107 29.87 -8.78 0.04
C GLU A 107 28.68 -9.70 0.26
N GLN A 108 28.57 -10.27 1.45
CA GLN A 108 27.44 -11.09 1.86
C GLN A 108 26.11 -10.32 1.78
N PHE A 109 26.11 -9.02 2.13
CA PHE A 109 24.93 -8.17 2.01
C PHE A 109 24.46 -8.04 0.56
N LEU A 110 25.38 -7.85 -0.40
CA LEU A 110 25.07 -7.77 -1.82
C LEU A 110 24.49 -9.08 -2.33
N ASP A 111 25.13 -10.20 -2.02
CA ASP A 111 24.67 -11.53 -2.42
C ASP A 111 23.30 -11.83 -1.84
N PHE A 112 23.10 -11.60 -0.53
CA PHE A 112 21.83 -11.80 0.16
C PHE A 112 20.69 -11.00 -0.42
N ASN A 113 20.93 -9.73 -0.80
CA ASN A 113 19.90 -8.88 -1.43
C ASN A 113 19.60 -9.26 -2.88
N ASN A 114 20.52 -9.95 -3.57
CA ASN A 114 20.32 -10.41 -4.95
C ASN A 114 19.73 -11.84 -5.03
N GLU A 115 19.69 -12.58 -3.94
CA GLU A 115 19.07 -13.90 -3.92
C GLU A 115 17.57 -13.85 -4.21
N TYR A 116 17.11 -14.79 -5.05
CA TYR A 116 15.67 -15.00 -5.22
C TYR A 116 15.06 -15.52 -3.92
N ASN A 117 13.96 -14.92 -3.50
CA ASN A 117 13.23 -15.37 -2.30
C ASN A 117 11.74 -15.02 -2.41
N GLU A 118 10.97 -15.66 -1.56
CA GLU A 118 9.54 -15.45 -1.39
C GLU A 118 9.23 -14.79 -0.03
N ASP A 119 10.15 -13.97 0.48
CA ASP A 119 9.95 -13.27 1.75
C ASP A 119 8.68 -12.43 1.72
N VAL A 120 7.92 -12.60 2.79
CA VAL A 120 6.70 -11.86 3.06
C VAL A 120 6.87 -11.19 4.42
N CYS A 121 6.99 -9.87 4.43
CA CYS A 121 7.08 -9.09 5.65
C CYS A 121 5.94 -8.10 5.66
N LEU A 122 5.30 -7.91 6.82
CA LEU A 122 4.17 -6.99 7.00
C LEU A 122 3.30 -6.93 5.74
N GLU A 123 2.68 -8.05 5.40
CA GLU A 123 1.72 -8.00 4.30
C GLU A 123 0.71 -6.91 4.64
N ILE A 124 0.83 -5.80 3.94
CA ILE A 124 -0.35 -5.03 3.68
C ILE A 124 -1.21 -6.03 2.92
N GLU A 125 -2.11 -6.75 3.65
CA GLU A 125 -3.18 -7.51 3.01
C GLU A 125 -3.55 -6.70 1.80
N LYS A 126 -3.52 -7.28 0.58
CA LYS A 126 -3.80 -6.54 -0.66
C LYS A 126 -4.98 -5.66 -0.33
N ASP A 127 -4.63 -4.46 0.17
CA ASP A 127 -5.65 -3.49 0.59
C ASP A 127 -6.45 -3.40 -0.66
N ASN A 128 -7.68 -3.90 -0.61
CA ASN A 128 -8.61 -3.92 -1.69
C ASN A 128 -8.36 -2.63 -2.43
N PHE A 129 -7.62 -2.68 -3.54
CA PHE A 129 -7.29 -1.52 -4.35
C PHE A 129 -8.62 -0.83 -4.51
N ARG A 130 -8.81 0.30 -3.83
CA ARG A 130 -10.10 0.96 -3.91
C ARG A 130 -10.21 1.36 -5.36
N LEU A 131 -10.99 0.57 -6.07
CA LEU A 131 -11.30 0.79 -7.45
C LEU A 131 -11.66 2.27 -7.60
N THR A 132 -11.09 2.92 -8.57
CA THR A 132 -11.52 4.26 -8.97
C THR A 132 -13.00 4.20 -9.33
N ASP A 133 -13.69 5.33 -9.32
CA ASP A 133 -15.11 5.34 -9.68
C ASP A 133 -15.34 4.88 -11.12
N ASP A 134 -14.39 5.11 -12.00
CA ASP A 134 -14.50 4.69 -13.40
C ASP A 134 -14.35 3.17 -13.52
N GLU A 135 -13.37 2.57 -12.87
CA GLU A 135 -13.22 1.11 -12.79
C GLU A 135 -14.44 0.46 -12.14
N ALA A 136 -14.95 1.06 -11.05
CA ALA A 136 -16.13 0.58 -10.38
C ALA A 136 -17.37 0.64 -11.27
N ARG A 137 -17.56 1.69 -12.09
CA ARG A 137 -18.63 1.80 -13.07
C ARG A 137 -18.54 0.72 -14.14
N GLU A 138 -17.33 0.41 -14.61
CA GLU A 138 -17.12 -0.69 -15.56
C GLU A 138 -17.51 -2.05 -14.97
N ILE A 139 -17.12 -2.31 -13.71
CA ILE A 139 -17.47 -3.55 -13.01
C ILE A 139 -18.99 -3.63 -12.80
N ILE A 140 -19.63 -2.53 -12.38
CA ILE A 140 -21.10 -2.46 -12.23
C ILE A 140 -21.76 -2.78 -13.57
N PHE A 141 -21.30 -2.20 -14.66
CA PHE A 141 -21.84 -2.48 -15.98
C PHE A 141 -21.61 -3.94 -16.42
N LYS A 142 -20.43 -4.49 -16.20
CA LYS A 142 -20.13 -5.91 -16.53
C LYS A 142 -21.06 -6.88 -15.81
N ILE A 143 -21.35 -6.63 -14.52
CA ILE A 143 -22.16 -7.52 -13.68
C ILE A 143 -23.66 -7.31 -13.89
N SER A 144 -24.13 -6.07 -13.86
CA SER A 144 -25.57 -5.75 -13.88
C SER A 144 -26.14 -5.48 -15.26
N LYS A 145 -25.29 -5.15 -16.25
CA LYS A 145 -25.62 -4.58 -17.57
C LYS A 145 -26.34 -3.22 -17.49
N CYS A 146 -26.27 -2.54 -16.34
CA CYS A 146 -26.87 -1.23 -16.13
C CYS A 146 -25.83 -0.13 -16.30
N ARG A 147 -26.15 0.91 -17.08
CA ARG A 147 -25.27 2.08 -17.28
C ARG A 147 -25.68 3.27 -16.42
N THR A 148 -26.88 3.29 -15.89
CA THR A 148 -27.41 4.39 -15.10
C THR A 148 -27.90 3.90 -13.74
N ILE A 149 -27.90 4.82 -12.77
CA ILE A 149 -28.43 4.58 -11.42
C ILE A 149 -29.88 4.08 -11.49
N THR A 150 -30.72 4.74 -12.29
CA THR A 150 -32.12 4.40 -12.45
C THR A 150 -32.32 2.97 -12.98
N GLN A 151 -31.50 2.54 -13.94
CA GLN A 151 -31.54 1.17 -14.45
C GLN A 151 -31.21 0.15 -13.35
N PHE A 152 -30.23 0.44 -12.52
CA PHE A 152 -29.85 -0.46 -11.42
C PHE A 152 -30.92 -0.54 -10.34
N GLN A 153 -31.52 0.60 -9.97
CA GLN A 153 -32.60 0.67 -8.98
C GLN A 153 -33.89 -0.08 -9.46
N ASN A 154 -34.15 -0.10 -10.76
CA ASN A 154 -35.31 -0.80 -11.36
C ASN A 154 -35.07 -2.30 -11.55
N LEU A 155 -33.91 -2.85 -11.17
CA LEU A 155 -33.69 -4.28 -11.18
C LEU A 155 -34.64 -4.99 -10.22
N ASN A 156 -35.15 -6.16 -10.63
CA ASN A 156 -35.83 -7.07 -9.72
C ASN A 156 -34.95 -7.34 -8.48
N ILE A 157 -35.61 -7.47 -7.33
CA ILE A 157 -34.93 -7.62 -6.00
C ILE A 157 -33.88 -8.74 -6.02
N ASP A 158 -34.24 -9.93 -6.55
CA ASP A 158 -33.36 -11.09 -6.58
C ASP A 158 -32.13 -10.84 -7.45
N LYS A 159 -32.30 -10.22 -8.62
CA LYS A 159 -31.21 -9.87 -9.52
C LYS A 159 -30.32 -8.77 -8.93
N ARG A 160 -30.96 -7.76 -8.34
CA ARG A 160 -30.24 -6.66 -7.64
C ARG A 160 -29.35 -7.20 -6.52
N ASP A 161 -29.89 -8.05 -5.66
CA ASP A 161 -29.21 -8.59 -4.51
C ASP A 161 -28.05 -9.52 -4.92
N LYS A 162 -28.22 -10.31 -5.99
CA LYS A 162 -27.13 -11.06 -6.62
C LYS A 162 -26.02 -10.14 -7.14
N CYS A 163 -26.40 -9.04 -7.81
CA CYS A 163 -25.43 -8.06 -8.28
C CYS A 163 -24.68 -7.41 -7.12
N LEU A 164 -25.35 -7.02 -6.03
CA LEU A 164 -24.73 -6.41 -4.85
C LEU A 164 -23.69 -7.35 -4.23
N LYS A 165 -24.01 -8.64 -4.08
CA LYS A 165 -23.04 -9.65 -3.60
C LYS A 165 -21.81 -9.73 -4.51
N LEU A 166 -22.02 -9.83 -5.82
CA LEU A 166 -20.93 -9.90 -6.79
C LEU A 166 -20.06 -8.64 -6.80
N LEU A 167 -20.66 -7.45 -6.64
CA LEU A 167 -19.93 -6.19 -6.54
C LEU A 167 -19.03 -6.17 -5.30
N ARG A 168 -19.49 -6.69 -4.15
CA ARG A 168 -18.68 -6.83 -2.95
C ARG A 168 -17.49 -7.78 -3.16
N VAL A 169 -17.73 -8.94 -3.74
CA VAL A 169 -16.68 -9.92 -4.06
C VAL A 169 -15.63 -9.33 -5.03
N ASN A 170 -16.06 -8.45 -5.94
CA ASN A 170 -15.16 -7.77 -6.88
C ASN A 170 -14.48 -6.51 -6.28
N GLY A 171 -14.49 -6.34 -4.95
CA GLY A 171 -13.68 -5.34 -4.26
C GLY A 171 -14.31 -3.95 -4.13
N LEU A 172 -15.57 -3.75 -4.53
CA LEU A 172 -16.24 -2.46 -4.34
C LEU A 172 -16.59 -2.25 -2.86
N SER A 173 -16.30 -1.07 -2.33
CA SER A 173 -16.71 -0.71 -0.97
C SER A 173 -18.22 -0.45 -0.89
N ILE A 174 -18.79 -0.66 0.31
CA ILE A 174 -20.23 -0.38 0.56
C ILE A 174 -20.60 1.05 0.18
N ARG A 175 -19.76 2.03 0.52
CA ARG A 175 -19.99 3.45 0.18
C ARG A 175 -19.94 3.69 -1.32
N GLN A 176 -19.03 3.04 -2.03
CA GLN A 176 -18.89 3.17 -3.48
C GLN A 176 -20.08 2.54 -4.21
N ILE A 177 -20.49 1.33 -3.81
CA ILE A 177 -21.69 0.68 -4.34
C ILE A 177 -22.92 1.55 -4.10
N SER A 178 -23.14 2.02 -2.85
CA SER A 178 -24.29 2.87 -2.52
C SER A 178 -24.32 4.13 -3.39
N ARG A 179 -23.19 4.83 -3.54
CA ARG A 179 -23.10 6.06 -4.32
C ARG A 179 -23.31 5.83 -5.82
N LEU A 180 -22.71 4.77 -6.38
CA LEU A 180 -22.74 4.54 -7.83
C LEU A 180 -24.01 3.81 -8.33
N THR A 181 -24.70 3.08 -7.44
CA THR A 181 -25.92 2.37 -7.78
C THR A 181 -27.18 3.05 -7.25
N GLY A 182 -27.06 4.02 -6.34
CA GLY A 182 -28.18 4.68 -5.68
C GLY A 182 -28.93 3.80 -4.68
N ILE A 183 -28.41 2.62 -4.34
CA ILE A 183 -28.99 1.73 -3.33
C ILE A 183 -28.55 2.19 -1.95
N GLY A 184 -29.46 2.28 -1.01
CA GLY A 184 -29.19 2.76 0.33
C GLY A 184 -28.10 1.95 1.05
N PHE A 185 -27.21 2.65 1.76
CA PHE A 185 -26.07 2.06 2.48
C PHE A 185 -26.45 0.86 3.36
N ASN A 186 -27.57 0.96 4.10
CA ASN A 186 -28.04 -0.12 4.98
C ASN A 186 -28.49 -1.38 4.21
N VAL A 187 -28.90 -1.24 2.95
CA VAL A 187 -29.24 -2.37 2.09
C VAL A 187 -27.97 -3.05 1.61
N VAL A 188 -27.02 -2.25 1.10
CA VAL A 188 -25.73 -2.77 0.60
C VAL A 188 -24.94 -3.46 1.71
N ARG A 189 -25.02 -2.97 2.96
CA ARG A 189 -24.31 -3.52 4.13
C ARG A 189 -24.71 -4.96 4.48
N LYS A 190 -25.90 -5.42 4.03
CA LYS A 190 -26.36 -6.78 4.29
C LYS A 190 -25.62 -7.85 3.46
N PHE A 191 -24.85 -7.43 2.49
CA PHE A 191 -24.06 -8.26 1.57
C PHE A 191 -22.57 -8.02 1.78
#